data_0fc97141c8b81284a088fc8a166546ad
#
_entry.id   0fc97141c8b81284a088fc8a166546ad
#
_cell.length_a   1.000
_cell.length_b   1.000
_cell.length_c   1.000
_cell.angle_alpha   90.00
_cell.angle_beta   90.00
_cell.angle_gamma   90.00
#
_symmetry.space_group_name_H-M   'P 1'
#
loop_
_entity.id
_entity.type
_entity.pdbx_description
1 polymer ?
#
loop_
_entity_poly.entity_id
_entity_poly.type
_entity_poly.pdbx_seq_one_letter_code
_entity_poly.pdbx_strand_id
1 'polypeptide(L)'
;MSVFEPKSLLEQMQNAEYIFGIALRHTLSAVNGIYVTPGPFSLYRRSVLDELGGFRHAHQAEDMEMALRIQRAGYEIENAPRARVYTKVPRTVPSLIKQRTRWTTGFLRNVLTDYRDLVGNPKYGVLGLLVLPLGFVSIMGGVALFFVALYETGTQLVKLYLLSSGVPLSYTLMPRFSFELFYIPVTFIAVISLVVTVISIGFILVGRSVSNTSASLTLSIIGYTFLYVLIAPFWLIRSITDVVTGTRRAWR
;
A
#
# COMPACT_ATOMS: atom_id res chain seq x y z
N MET A 1 4.58 11.12 -9.16
CA MET A 1 3.14 11.50 -9.24
C MET A 1 2.72 11.98 -7.87
N SER A 2 2.06 13.13 -7.78
CA SER A 2 1.63 13.78 -6.53
C SER A 2 0.14 14.13 -6.60
N VAL A 3 -0.49 14.31 -5.44
CA VAL A 3 -1.90 14.71 -5.38
C VAL A 3 -2.02 16.20 -5.70
N PHE A 4 -3.00 16.57 -6.53
CA PHE A 4 -3.30 17.94 -6.86
C PHE A 4 -4.14 18.58 -5.75
N GLU A 5 -3.61 19.59 -5.05
CA GLU A 5 -4.29 20.38 -4.01
C GLU A 5 -5.16 19.54 -3.05
N PRO A 6 -4.58 18.68 -2.21
CA PRO A 6 -5.34 17.85 -1.28
C PRO A 6 -6.03 18.71 -0.21
N LYS A 7 -7.38 18.64 -0.15
CA LYS A 7 -8.21 19.48 0.74
C LYS A 7 -8.76 18.69 1.93
N SER A 8 -9.24 17.48 1.71
CA SER A 8 -9.79 16.63 2.77
C SER A 8 -8.72 15.75 3.44
N LEU A 9 -8.98 15.28 4.65
CA LEU A 9 -8.09 14.35 5.35
C LEU A 9 -7.83 13.07 4.55
N LEU A 10 -8.85 12.60 3.81
CA LEU A 10 -8.72 11.44 2.92
C LEU A 10 -7.79 11.73 1.73
N GLU A 11 -7.82 12.94 1.16
CA GLU A 11 -6.91 13.35 0.09
C GLU A 11 -5.50 13.57 0.64
N GLN A 12 -5.36 14.07 1.87
CA GLN A 12 -4.08 14.22 2.56
C GLN A 12 -3.42 12.88 2.86
N MET A 13 -4.20 11.89 3.33
CA MET A 13 -3.72 10.51 3.48
C MET A 13 -3.13 9.97 2.16
N GLN A 14 -3.85 10.13 1.06
CA GLN A 14 -3.39 9.70 -0.26
C GLN A 14 -2.17 10.50 -0.75
N ASN A 15 -2.05 11.77 -0.37
CA ASN A 15 -0.87 12.57 -0.67
C ASN A 15 0.39 11.98 -0.02
N ALA A 16 0.33 11.59 1.26
CA ALA A 16 1.43 10.90 1.92
C ALA A 16 1.77 9.58 1.23
N GLU A 17 0.76 8.78 0.87
CA GLU A 17 0.94 7.52 0.14
C GLU A 17 1.63 7.72 -1.21
N TYR A 18 1.27 8.75 -1.98
CA TYR A 18 1.94 9.03 -3.25
C TYR A 18 3.38 9.49 -3.08
N ILE A 19 3.66 10.28 -2.04
CA ILE A 19 5.03 10.72 -1.71
C ILE A 19 5.87 9.52 -1.24
N PHE A 20 5.32 8.64 -0.41
CA PHE A 20 5.93 7.34 -0.09
C PHE A 20 6.26 6.55 -1.36
N GLY A 21 5.29 6.45 -2.29
CA GLY A 21 5.47 5.78 -3.57
C GLY A 21 6.55 6.40 -4.47
N ILE A 22 6.84 7.71 -4.36
CA ILE A 22 7.97 8.35 -5.05
C ILE A 22 9.29 7.82 -4.49
N ALA A 23 9.45 7.80 -3.15
CA ALA A 23 10.64 7.27 -2.50
C ALA A 23 10.84 5.79 -2.84
N LEU A 24 9.78 4.99 -2.74
CA LEU A 24 9.83 3.57 -3.04
C LEU A 24 10.31 3.31 -4.47
N ARG A 25 9.72 3.96 -5.47
CA ARG A 25 10.15 3.80 -6.86
C ARG A 25 11.57 4.30 -7.10
N HIS A 26 11.99 5.37 -6.41
CA HIS A 26 13.36 5.85 -6.50
C HIS A 26 14.35 4.80 -5.96
N THR A 27 14.06 4.21 -4.81
CA THR A 27 14.88 3.13 -4.23
C THR A 27 14.86 1.88 -5.12
N LEU A 28 13.69 1.48 -5.62
CA LEU A 28 13.56 0.30 -6.47
C LEU A 28 14.23 0.49 -7.85
N SER A 29 14.28 1.72 -8.38
CA SER A 29 15.00 2.02 -9.62
C SER A 29 16.49 1.72 -9.48
N ALA A 30 17.09 2.09 -8.35
CA ALA A 30 18.51 1.87 -8.10
C ALA A 30 18.93 0.38 -8.07
N VAL A 31 17.98 -0.53 -7.88
CA VAL A 31 18.21 -1.98 -7.78
C VAL A 31 17.46 -2.78 -8.86
N ASN A 32 17.02 -2.11 -9.93
CA ASN A 32 16.22 -2.67 -11.02
C ASN A 32 14.99 -3.48 -10.51
N GLY A 33 14.31 -2.96 -9.48
CA GLY A 33 13.18 -3.62 -8.82
C GLY A 33 11.81 -2.98 -9.12
N ILE A 34 11.70 -2.07 -10.09
CA ILE A 34 10.42 -1.41 -10.43
C ILE A 34 9.46 -2.44 -11.05
N TYR A 35 8.33 -2.65 -10.41
CA TYR A 35 7.28 -3.60 -10.84
C TYR A 35 6.03 -2.92 -11.41
N VAL A 36 5.96 -1.58 -11.36
CA VAL A 36 4.84 -0.79 -11.88
C VAL A 36 5.33 0.55 -12.41
N THR A 37 4.92 0.89 -13.62
CA THR A 37 5.10 2.22 -14.20
C THR A 37 3.78 2.98 -14.08
N PRO A 38 3.72 4.08 -13.30
CA PRO A 38 2.48 4.82 -13.18
C PRO A 38 2.06 5.32 -14.57
N GLY A 39 0.86 4.93 -15.05
CA GLY A 39 0.37 5.16 -16.40
C GLY A 39 0.59 6.59 -16.95
N PRO A 40 0.21 7.67 -16.23
CA PRO A 40 0.50 9.04 -16.68
C PRO A 40 2.01 9.33 -16.74
N PHE A 41 2.47 9.86 -17.86
CA PHE A 41 3.86 10.28 -18.09
C PHE A 41 4.91 9.17 -18.09
N SER A 42 4.52 7.94 -18.30
CA SER A 42 5.46 6.85 -18.57
C SER A 42 5.89 6.92 -20.04
N LEU A 43 7.20 6.91 -20.28
CA LEU A 43 7.79 6.91 -21.61
C LEU A 43 8.36 5.53 -21.90
N TYR A 44 8.06 5.02 -23.08
CA TYR A 44 8.52 3.70 -23.52
C TYR A 44 9.32 3.82 -24.80
N ARG A 45 10.45 3.10 -24.86
CA ARG A 45 11.21 3.01 -26.10
C ARG A 45 10.38 2.25 -27.13
N ARG A 46 10.20 2.85 -28.32
CA ARG A 46 9.37 2.31 -29.39
C ARG A 46 9.75 0.88 -29.78
N SER A 47 11.06 0.60 -29.94
CA SER A 47 11.55 -0.73 -30.26
C SER A 47 11.15 -1.80 -29.24
N VAL A 48 11.14 -1.46 -27.94
CA VAL A 48 10.72 -2.38 -26.86
C VAL A 48 9.21 -2.64 -26.94
N LEU A 49 8.39 -1.62 -27.25
CA LEU A 49 6.95 -1.82 -27.44
C LEU A 49 6.65 -2.69 -28.67
N ASP A 50 7.37 -2.46 -29.77
CA ASP A 50 7.19 -3.22 -31.00
C ASP A 50 7.60 -4.71 -30.80
N GLU A 51 8.70 -4.96 -30.06
CA GLU A 51 9.15 -6.31 -29.70
C GLU A 51 8.19 -7.02 -28.74
N LEU A 52 7.70 -6.34 -27.71
CA LEU A 52 6.86 -6.94 -26.68
C LEU A 52 5.37 -6.96 -27.05
N GLY A 53 4.96 -6.39 -28.17
CA GLY A 53 3.59 -6.43 -28.70
C GLY A 53 2.62 -5.44 -28.05
N GLY A 54 3.10 -4.29 -27.53
CA GLY A 54 2.27 -3.21 -26.98
C GLY A 54 1.51 -3.54 -25.69
N PHE A 55 0.51 -2.73 -25.36
CA PHE A 55 -0.31 -2.94 -24.16
C PHE A 55 -1.33 -4.07 -24.34
N ARG A 56 -1.55 -4.85 -23.29
CA ARG A 56 -2.51 -5.96 -23.23
C ARG A 56 -3.61 -5.68 -22.22
N HIS A 57 -4.72 -6.38 -22.39
CA HIS A 57 -5.78 -6.40 -21.37
C HIS A 57 -5.33 -7.23 -20.15
N ALA A 58 -4.76 -6.56 -19.14
CA ALA A 58 -4.02 -7.18 -18.05
C ALA A 58 -4.73 -6.96 -16.71
N HIS A 59 -5.75 -7.73 -16.42
CA HIS A 59 -6.43 -7.71 -15.10
C HIS A 59 -6.72 -6.29 -14.56
N GLN A 60 -6.92 -5.29 -15.45
CA GLN A 60 -7.16 -3.88 -15.11
C GLN A 60 -5.93 -3.16 -14.49
N ALA A 61 -4.72 -3.68 -14.70
CA ALA A 61 -3.44 -3.10 -14.28
C ALA A 61 -2.41 -3.23 -15.41
N GLU A 62 -2.74 -2.64 -16.57
CA GLU A 62 -1.97 -2.68 -17.81
C GLU A 62 -0.58 -2.06 -17.66
N ASP A 63 -0.44 -1.07 -16.80
CA ASP A 63 0.81 -0.40 -16.48
C ASP A 63 1.76 -1.31 -15.67
N MET A 64 1.22 -2.08 -14.76
CA MET A 64 1.97 -3.07 -13.98
C MET A 64 2.35 -4.28 -14.86
N GLU A 65 1.42 -4.79 -15.66
CA GLU A 65 1.69 -5.90 -16.58
C GLU A 65 2.81 -5.54 -17.55
N MET A 66 2.77 -4.35 -18.13
CA MET A 66 3.81 -3.87 -19.03
C MET A 66 5.16 -3.78 -18.31
N ALA A 67 5.19 -3.27 -17.08
CA ALA A 67 6.44 -3.20 -16.30
C ALA A 67 7.03 -4.59 -16.02
N LEU A 68 6.21 -5.55 -15.61
CA LEU A 68 6.66 -6.92 -15.36
C LEU A 68 7.14 -7.60 -16.66
N ARG A 69 6.47 -7.35 -17.79
CA ARG A 69 6.87 -7.88 -19.10
C ARG A 69 8.20 -7.30 -19.58
N ILE A 70 8.42 -6.01 -19.40
CA ILE A 70 9.68 -5.32 -19.69
C ILE A 70 10.81 -5.93 -18.86
N GLN A 71 10.62 -6.11 -17.55
CA GLN A 71 11.59 -6.72 -16.65
C GLN A 71 11.85 -8.20 -17.01
N ARG A 72 10.80 -8.96 -17.36
CA ARG A 72 10.92 -10.36 -17.80
C ARG A 72 11.76 -10.51 -19.07
N ALA A 73 11.69 -9.53 -19.97
CA ALA A 73 12.48 -9.48 -21.18
C ALA A 73 13.93 -8.99 -20.96
N GLY A 74 14.31 -8.61 -19.72
CA GLY A 74 15.65 -8.19 -19.36
C GLY A 74 15.91 -6.69 -19.60
N TYR A 75 14.87 -5.89 -19.88
CA TYR A 75 15.00 -4.44 -19.97
C TYR A 75 14.89 -3.77 -18.61
N GLU A 76 15.53 -2.62 -18.45
CA GLU A 76 15.51 -1.83 -17.24
C GLU A 76 14.42 -0.76 -17.26
N ILE A 77 13.91 -0.43 -16.08
CA ILE A 77 12.94 0.64 -15.89
C ILE A 77 13.53 1.69 -14.98
N GLU A 78 13.70 2.89 -15.50
CA GLU A 78 14.22 4.00 -14.74
C GLU A 78 13.10 4.90 -14.19
N ASN A 79 13.39 5.52 -13.05
CA ASN A 79 12.50 6.49 -12.42
C ASN A 79 13.08 7.90 -12.52
N ALA A 80 12.28 8.83 -13.03
CA ALA A 80 12.60 10.25 -13.06
C ALA A 80 11.87 11.01 -11.95
N PRO A 81 12.38 11.03 -10.69
CA PRO A 81 11.64 11.52 -9.54
C PRO A 81 11.37 13.03 -9.59
N ARG A 82 12.15 13.79 -10.38
CA ARG A 82 11.96 15.23 -10.59
C ARG A 82 10.90 15.55 -11.64
N ALA A 83 10.49 14.59 -12.48
CA ALA A 83 9.37 14.75 -13.38
C ALA A 83 8.06 14.72 -12.60
N ARG A 84 7.40 15.87 -12.49
CA ARG A 84 6.21 16.03 -11.64
C ARG A 84 4.93 15.83 -12.46
N VAL A 85 4.09 14.94 -11.95
CA VAL A 85 2.73 14.74 -12.46
C VAL A 85 1.76 14.91 -11.30
N TYR A 86 0.76 15.74 -11.50
CA TYR A 86 -0.30 15.95 -10.51
C TYR A 86 -1.57 15.23 -10.95
N THR A 87 -2.22 14.56 -10.01
CA THR A 87 -3.45 13.82 -10.27
C THR A 87 -4.50 14.11 -9.20
N LYS A 88 -5.77 14.04 -9.60
CA LYS A 88 -6.89 14.03 -8.67
C LYS A 88 -7.06 12.62 -8.11
N VAL A 89 -7.33 12.54 -6.82
CA VAL A 89 -7.52 11.26 -6.11
C VAL A 89 -8.98 11.07 -5.70
N PRO A 90 -9.40 9.85 -5.38
CA PRO A 90 -10.71 9.58 -4.82
C PRO A 90 -11.02 10.45 -3.59
N ARG A 91 -12.22 11.03 -3.58
CA ARG A 91 -12.70 11.91 -2.51
C ARG A 91 -13.61 11.21 -1.50
N THR A 92 -13.99 9.98 -1.79
CA THR A 92 -14.86 9.17 -0.91
C THR A 92 -14.20 7.82 -0.62
N VAL A 93 -14.45 7.28 0.57
CA VAL A 93 -13.92 5.97 0.99
C VAL A 93 -14.35 4.85 0.02
N PRO A 94 -15.63 4.76 -0.44
CA PRO A 94 -16.00 3.71 -1.40
C PRO A 94 -15.23 3.80 -2.74
N SER A 95 -15.01 5.00 -3.26
CA SER A 95 -14.25 5.17 -4.51
C SER A 95 -12.77 4.84 -4.32
N LEU A 96 -12.19 5.16 -3.16
CA LEU A 96 -10.83 4.75 -2.80
C LEU A 96 -10.71 3.23 -2.71
N ILE A 97 -11.61 2.57 -1.98
CA ILE A 97 -11.63 1.10 -1.87
C ILE A 97 -11.75 0.46 -3.27
N LYS A 98 -12.64 0.96 -4.13
CA LYS A 98 -12.79 0.47 -5.51
C LYS A 98 -11.46 0.57 -6.28
N GLN A 99 -10.79 1.71 -6.21
CA GLN A 99 -9.51 1.94 -6.90
C GLN A 99 -8.40 1.04 -6.36
N ARG A 100 -8.25 0.94 -5.03
CA ARG A 100 -7.20 0.11 -4.39
C ARG A 100 -7.45 -1.39 -4.59
N THR A 101 -8.71 -1.83 -4.50
CA THR A 101 -9.06 -3.22 -4.85
C THR A 101 -8.59 -3.57 -6.26
N ARG A 102 -8.83 -2.69 -7.24
CA ARG A 102 -8.37 -2.90 -8.61
C ARG A 102 -6.84 -3.09 -8.70
N TRP A 103 -6.08 -2.20 -8.08
CA TRP A 103 -4.62 -2.25 -8.10
C TRP A 103 -4.07 -3.50 -7.40
N THR A 104 -4.59 -3.80 -6.22
CA THR A 104 -4.16 -4.96 -5.44
C THR A 104 -4.56 -6.28 -6.12
N THR A 105 -5.77 -6.36 -6.69
CA THR A 105 -6.22 -7.54 -7.46
C THR A 105 -5.37 -7.73 -8.70
N GLY A 106 -5.03 -6.63 -9.40
CA GLY A 106 -4.12 -6.65 -10.56
C GLY A 106 -2.74 -7.19 -10.18
N PHE A 107 -2.17 -6.69 -9.07
CA PHE A 107 -0.89 -7.18 -8.55
C PHE A 107 -0.96 -8.69 -8.23
N LEU A 108 -1.94 -9.11 -7.45
CA LEU A 108 -2.07 -10.51 -7.04
C LEU A 108 -2.23 -11.45 -8.24
N ARG A 109 -3.03 -11.08 -9.23
CA ARG A 109 -3.22 -11.90 -10.44
C ARG A 109 -1.95 -11.98 -11.26
N ASN A 110 -1.29 -10.85 -11.51
CA ASN A 110 -0.03 -10.86 -12.24
C ASN A 110 1.01 -11.75 -11.55
N VAL A 111 1.18 -11.60 -10.23
CA VAL A 111 2.18 -12.34 -9.45
C VAL A 111 1.84 -13.83 -9.29
N LEU A 112 0.56 -14.17 -9.18
CA LEU A 112 0.13 -15.56 -8.93
C LEU A 112 -0.12 -16.36 -10.22
N THR A 113 -0.37 -15.67 -11.36
CA THR A 113 -0.71 -16.33 -12.63
C THR A 113 0.29 -16.01 -13.73
N ASP A 114 0.23 -14.81 -14.32
CA ASP A 114 0.90 -14.48 -15.59
C ASP A 114 2.41 -14.34 -15.47
N TYR A 115 2.89 -13.90 -14.28
CA TYR A 115 4.31 -13.65 -13.98
C TYR A 115 4.81 -14.43 -12.77
N ARG A 116 4.20 -15.57 -12.50
CA ARG A 116 4.60 -16.46 -11.38
C ARG A 116 6.06 -16.91 -11.50
N ASP A 117 6.57 -17.04 -12.70
CA ASP A 117 7.95 -17.42 -13.00
C ASP A 117 8.99 -16.37 -12.55
N LEU A 118 8.56 -15.13 -12.29
CA LEU A 118 9.44 -14.08 -11.74
C LEU A 118 9.59 -14.23 -10.22
N VAL A 119 8.59 -14.75 -9.54
CA VAL A 119 8.51 -14.78 -8.06
C VAL A 119 9.50 -15.77 -7.48
N GLY A 120 10.38 -15.32 -6.58
CA GLY A 120 11.42 -16.14 -5.97
C GLY A 120 12.56 -16.53 -6.92
N ASN A 121 12.60 -15.98 -8.14
CA ASN A 121 13.56 -16.39 -9.15
C ASN A 121 14.78 -15.46 -9.18
N PRO A 122 16.00 -15.98 -8.88
CA PRO A 122 17.23 -15.20 -8.84
C PRO A 122 17.59 -14.52 -10.18
N LYS A 123 17.12 -15.09 -11.31
CA LYS A 123 17.35 -14.52 -12.64
C LYS A 123 16.87 -13.06 -12.75
N TYR A 124 15.84 -12.70 -11.99
CA TYR A 124 15.25 -11.36 -12.00
C TYR A 124 15.73 -10.50 -10.82
N GLY A 125 16.86 -10.86 -10.21
CA GLY A 125 17.53 -10.07 -9.17
C GLY A 125 16.61 -9.69 -8.02
N VAL A 126 16.68 -8.42 -7.61
CA VAL A 126 15.91 -7.88 -6.48
C VAL A 126 14.38 -7.90 -6.74
N LEU A 127 13.95 -7.70 -8.00
CA LEU A 127 12.53 -7.80 -8.35
C LEU A 127 11.98 -9.19 -7.97
N GLY A 128 12.63 -10.25 -8.44
CA GLY A 128 12.14 -11.62 -8.22
C GLY A 128 12.33 -12.10 -6.79
N LEU A 129 13.51 -11.84 -6.18
CA LEU A 129 13.84 -12.38 -4.86
C LEU A 129 13.18 -11.63 -3.70
N LEU A 130 12.99 -10.31 -3.83
CA LEU A 130 12.51 -9.49 -2.72
C LEU A 130 11.19 -8.77 -3.03
N VAL A 131 11.13 -8.02 -4.14
CA VAL A 131 10.02 -7.07 -4.35
C VAL A 131 8.67 -7.80 -4.51
N LEU A 132 8.60 -8.79 -5.40
CA LEU A 132 7.36 -9.52 -5.64
C LEU A 132 6.95 -10.39 -4.44
N PRO A 133 7.85 -11.19 -3.82
CA PRO A 133 7.52 -11.93 -2.61
C PRO A 133 7.12 -11.04 -1.44
N LEU A 134 7.85 -9.96 -1.15
CA LEU A 134 7.50 -9.03 -0.07
C LEU A 134 6.19 -8.31 -0.34
N GLY A 135 5.90 -7.94 -1.58
CA GLY A 135 4.61 -7.37 -1.96
C GLY A 135 3.45 -8.33 -1.65
N PHE A 136 3.60 -9.61 -2.01
CA PHE A 136 2.61 -10.64 -1.68
C PHE A 136 2.48 -10.85 -0.17
N VAL A 137 3.61 -11.04 0.54
CA VAL A 137 3.62 -11.23 2.00
C VAL A 137 3.04 -10.02 2.73
N SER A 138 3.29 -8.79 2.26
CA SER A 138 2.72 -7.58 2.86
C SER A 138 1.20 -7.54 2.77
N ILE A 139 0.62 -7.99 1.65
CA ILE A 139 -0.84 -8.06 1.48
C ILE A 139 -1.44 -9.11 2.43
N MET A 140 -0.88 -10.33 2.43
CA MET A 140 -1.36 -11.42 3.29
C MET A 140 -1.15 -11.10 4.77
N GLY A 141 0.04 -10.60 5.12
CA GLY A 141 0.41 -10.20 6.48
C GLY A 141 -0.45 -9.05 7.01
N GLY A 142 -0.76 -8.05 6.17
CA GLY A 142 -1.65 -6.95 6.54
C GLY A 142 -3.05 -7.43 6.91
N VAL A 143 -3.61 -8.38 6.16
CA VAL A 143 -4.91 -8.99 6.49
C VAL A 143 -4.82 -9.86 7.74
N ALA A 144 -3.77 -10.67 7.88
CA ALA A 144 -3.56 -11.50 9.06
C ALA A 144 -3.44 -10.64 10.34
N LEU A 145 -2.61 -9.60 10.31
CA LEU A 145 -2.45 -8.67 11.43
C LEU A 145 -3.75 -7.94 11.78
N PHE A 146 -4.56 -7.58 10.79
CA PHE A 146 -5.89 -7.00 11.04
C PHE A 146 -6.79 -7.96 11.83
N PHE A 147 -6.86 -9.24 11.44
CA PHE A 147 -7.68 -10.22 12.17
C PHE A 147 -7.13 -10.51 13.55
N VAL A 148 -5.80 -10.57 13.74
CA VAL A 148 -5.19 -10.72 15.06
C VAL A 148 -5.52 -9.51 15.95
N ALA A 149 -5.40 -8.29 15.45
CA ALA A 149 -5.75 -7.08 16.18
C ALA A 149 -7.25 -7.04 16.54
N LEU A 150 -8.12 -7.48 15.63
CA LEU A 150 -9.56 -7.58 15.87
C LEU A 150 -9.88 -8.62 16.96
N TYR A 151 -9.23 -9.78 16.93
CA TYR A 151 -9.36 -10.82 17.93
C TYR A 151 -8.88 -10.34 19.31
N GLU A 152 -7.71 -9.73 19.40
CA GLU A 152 -7.19 -9.17 20.65
C GLU A 152 -8.11 -8.10 21.22
N THR A 153 -8.56 -7.16 20.37
CA THR A 153 -9.51 -6.13 20.79
C THR A 153 -10.82 -6.74 21.29
N GLY A 154 -11.36 -7.72 20.57
CA GLY A 154 -12.58 -8.43 20.98
C GLY A 154 -12.43 -9.13 22.34
N THR A 155 -11.32 -9.85 22.55
CA THR A 155 -11.05 -10.52 23.84
C THR A 155 -10.89 -9.53 24.98
N GLN A 156 -10.25 -8.39 24.74
CA GLN A 156 -10.11 -7.31 25.72
C GLN A 156 -11.48 -6.72 26.12
N LEU A 157 -12.34 -6.46 25.12
CA LEU A 157 -13.70 -5.96 25.36
C LEU A 157 -14.55 -6.96 26.16
N VAL A 158 -14.47 -8.27 25.84
CA VAL A 158 -15.17 -9.32 26.60
C VAL A 158 -14.65 -9.38 28.03
N LYS A 159 -13.34 -9.37 28.26
CA LYS A 159 -12.75 -9.31 29.59
C LYS A 159 -13.23 -8.07 30.37
N LEU A 160 -13.22 -6.91 29.74
CA LEU A 160 -13.69 -5.67 30.35
C LEU A 160 -15.17 -5.79 30.76
N TYR A 161 -16.02 -6.32 29.88
CA TYR A 161 -17.43 -6.56 30.17
C TYR A 161 -17.62 -7.50 31.33
N LEU A 162 -16.91 -8.64 31.41
CA LEU A 162 -17.01 -9.60 32.48
C LEU A 162 -16.52 -9.05 33.83
N LEU A 163 -15.46 -8.23 33.82
CA LEU A 163 -14.94 -7.56 35.01
C LEU A 163 -15.84 -6.43 35.49
N SER A 164 -16.64 -5.83 34.59
CA SER A 164 -17.60 -4.77 34.92
C SER A 164 -18.96 -5.27 35.40
N SER A 165 -19.16 -6.58 35.49
CA SER A 165 -20.43 -7.15 35.97
C SER A 165 -20.68 -6.70 37.44
N GLY A 166 -21.66 -5.78 37.62
CA GLY A 166 -21.96 -5.13 38.90
C GLY A 166 -21.55 -3.65 39.00
N VAL A 167 -20.84 -3.09 37.99
CA VAL A 167 -20.48 -1.68 37.93
C VAL A 167 -21.19 -1.04 36.70
N PRO A 168 -21.80 0.15 36.82
CA PRO A 168 -22.43 0.82 35.68
C PRO A 168 -21.43 0.99 34.52
N LEU A 169 -21.87 0.69 33.30
CA LEU A 169 -21.04 0.73 32.07
C LEU A 169 -20.40 2.11 31.85
N SER A 170 -21.04 3.19 32.31
CA SER A 170 -20.52 4.55 32.29
C SER A 170 -19.21 4.71 33.09
N TYR A 171 -19.03 3.98 34.17
CA TYR A 171 -17.79 3.99 34.95
C TYR A 171 -16.68 3.14 34.33
N THR A 172 -17.07 2.10 33.63
CA THR A 172 -16.11 1.15 33.00
C THR A 172 -15.56 1.69 31.68
N LEU A 173 -16.36 2.50 30.96
CA LEU A 173 -15.98 3.12 29.69
C LEU A 173 -15.37 4.52 29.87
N MET A 174 -15.36 5.08 31.08
CA MET A 174 -14.59 6.32 31.31
C MET A 174 -13.09 6.02 31.15
N PRO A 175 -12.43 6.55 30.12
CA PRO A 175 -10.99 6.38 29.99
C PRO A 175 -10.31 7.05 31.19
N ARG A 176 -9.82 6.24 32.13
CA ARG A 176 -8.87 6.72 33.10
C ARG A 176 -7.55 6.90 32.37
N PHE A 177 -7.34 8.08 31.80
CA PHE A 177 -6.05 8.48 31.22
C PHE A 177 -5.04 8.68 32.37
N SER A 178 -4.59 7.60 32.98
CA SER A 178 -3.34 7.59 33.74
C SER A 178 -2.23 7.30 32.72
N PHE A 179 -1.48 8.32 32.35
CA PHE A 179 -0.30 8.18 31.51
C PHE A 179 0.83 7.60 32.37
N GLU A 180 0.75 6.31 32.68
CA GLU A 180 1.82 5.61 33.37
C GLU A 180 2.73 4.99 32.30
N LEU A 181 3.81 5.69 31.98
CA LEU A 181 4.84 5.26 31.01
C LEU A 181 5.37 3.84 31.28
N PHE A 182 5.31 3.38 32.54
CA PHE A 182 5.74 2.04 32.97
C PHE A 182 4.75 0.91 32.63
N TYR A 183 3.50 1.21 32.28
CA TYR A 183 2.45 0.22 32.01
C TYR A 183 1.98 0.20 30.56
N ILE A 184 2.79 0.73 29.61
CA ILE A 184 2.49 0.57 28.19
C ILE A 184 2.62 -0.91 27.84
N PRO A 185 1.52 -1.62 27.50
CA PRO A 185 1.61 -3.02 27.12
C PRO A 185 2.39 -3.14 25.82
N VAL A 186 3.66 -3.50 25.89
CA VAL A 186 4.53 -3.73 24.75
C VAL A 186 4.18 -5.08 24.14
N THR A 187 3.10 -5.13 23.36
CA THR A 187 2.76 -6.31 22.59
C THR A 187 3.63 -6.40 21.33
N PHE A 188 3.84 -7.61 20.82
CA PHE A 188 4.55 -7.85 19.57
C PHE A 188 3.97 -7.03 18.40
N ILE A 189 2.63 -6.91 18.36
CA ILE A 189 1.91 -6.10 17.37
C ILE A 189 2.24 -4.61 17.53
N ALA A 190 2.30 -4.09 18.76
CA ALA A 190 2.64 -2.69 18.99
C ALA A 190 4.07 -2.36 18.52
N VAL A 191 5.03 -3.25 18.75
CA VAL A 191 6.41 -3.08 18.28
C VAL A 191 6.47 -3.10 16.75
N ILE A 192 5.84 -4.09 16.10
CA ILE A 192 5.80 -4.14 14.63
C ILE A 192 5.13 -2.90 14.06
N SER A 193 3.99 -2.48 14.62
CA SER A 193 3.27 -1.29 14.15
C SER A 193 4.11 -0.04 14.27
N LEU A 194 4.86 0.12 15.38
CA LEU A 194 5.78 1.24 15.56
C LEU A 194 6.89 1.22 14.52
N VAL A 195 7.54 0.08 14.33
CA VAL A 195 8.64 -0.07 13.34
C VAL A 195 8.14 0.26 11.93
N VAL A 196 7.01 -0.30 11.51
CA VAL A 196 6.40 -0.05 10.19
C VAL A 196 6.04 1.43 10.04
N THR A 197 5.50 2.06 11.09
CA THR A 197 5.16 3.48 11.07
C THR A 197 6.41 4.36 10.92
N VAL A 198 7.47 4.09 11.68
CA VAL A 198 8.73 4.83 11.59
C VAL A 198 9.36 4.69 10.20
N ILE A 199 9.42 3.48 9.65
CA ILE A 199 9.90 3.22 8.29
C ILE A 199 9.05 3.98 7.26
N SER A 200 7.73 3.94 7.39
CA SER A 200 6.82 4.62 6.46
C SER A 200 7.00 6.14 6.49
N ILE A 201 7.14 6.73 7.67
CA ILE A 201 7.44 8.16 7.82
C ILE A 201 8.80 8.49 7.20
N GLY A 202 9.82 7.65 7.43
CA GLY A 202 11.13 7.80 6.80
C GLY A 202 11.04 7.84 5.27
N PHE A 203 10.31 6.90 4.65
CA PHE A 203 10.06 6.91 3.20
C PHE A 203 9.30 8.15 2.73
N ILE A 204 8.31 8.65 3.49
CA ILE A 204 7.60 9.89 3.15
C ILE A 204 8.56 11.08 3.17
N LEU A 205 9.45 11.18 4.17
CA LEU A 205 10.43 12.25 4.27
C LEU A 205 11.47 12.20 3.13
N VAL A 206 11.96 11.01 2.80
CA VAL A 206 12.84 10.79 1.63
C VAL A 206 12.11 11.17 0.33
N GLY A 207 10.86 10.74 0.15
CA GLY A 207 10.06 11.08 -1.02
C GLY A 207 9.83 12.59 -1.16
N ARG A 208 9.62 13.29 -0.05
CA ARG A 208 9.55 14.76 -0.02
C ARG A 208 10.85 15.40 -0.52
N SER A 209 11.99 14.94 0.00
CA SER A 209 13.30 15.46 -0.39
C SER A 209 13.58 15.22 -1.86
N VAL A 210 13.41 13.97 -2.33
CA VAL A 210 13.66 13.56 -3.71
C VAL A 210 12.75 14.27 -4.71
N SER A 211 11.48 14.54 -4.35
CA SER A 211 10.52 15.25 -5.21
C SER A 211 10.56 16.79 -5.08
N ASN A 212 11.39 17.34 -4.18
CA ASN A 212 11.42 18.77 -3.86
C ASN A 212 10.02 19.35 -3.56
N THR A 213 9.18 18.61 -2.83
CA THR A 213 7.84 19.06 -2.45
C THR A 213 7.91 20.01 -1.27
N SER A 214 7.47 21.26 -1.44
CA SER A 214 7.49 22.30 -0.40
C SER A 214 6.27 22.25 0.56
N ALA A 215 5.22 21.52 0.22
CA ALA A 215 4.00 21.45 1.02
C ALA A 215 4.24 20.87 2.43
N SER A 216 3.50 21.37 3.43
CA SER A 216 3.47 20.78 4.76
C SER A 216 2.88 19.38 4.71
N LEU A 217 3.58 18.39 5.26
CA LEU A 217 3.16 16.99 5.28
C LEU A 217 2.53 16.55 6.60
N THR A 218 2.45 17.42 7.60
CA THR A 218 1.98 17.04 8.94
C THR A 218 0.60 16.40 8.89
N LEU A 219 -0.37 17.05 8.25
CA LEU A 219 -1.72 16.52 8.11
C LEU A 219 -1.76 15.26 7.21
N SER A 220 -0.89 15.20 6.20
CA SER A 220 -0.77 14.03 5.33
C SER A 220 -0.23 12.81 6.09
N ILE A 221 0.78 12.98 6.94
CA ILE A 221 1.35 11.91 7.78
C ILE A 221 0.32 11.44 8.82
N ILE A 222 -0.35 12.38 9.50
CA ILE A 222 -1.41 12.05 10.46
C ILE A 222 -2.51 11.24 9.75
N GLY A 223 -3.04 11.73 8.63
CA GLY A 223 -4.05 11.02 7.85
C GLY A 223 -3.59 9.63 7.41
N TYR A 224 -2.33 9.51 6.94
CA TYR A 224 -1.76 8.23 6.55
C TYR A 224 -1.65 7.26 7.73
N THR A 225 -1.13 7.69 8.86
CA THR A 225 -0.92 6.83 10.03
C THR A 225 -2.25 6.29 10.59
N PHE A 226 -3.29 7.12 10.66
CA PHE A 226 -4.55 6.72 11.30
C PHE A 226 -5.59 6.17 10.31
N LEU A 227 -5.85 6.86 9.18
CA LEU A 227 -6.90 6.43 8.26
C LEU A 227 -6.50 5.25 7.40
N TYR A 228 -5.23 5.14 7.02
CA TYR A 228 -4.77 4.05 6.16
C TYR A 228 -4.98 2.69 6.84
N VAL A 229 -4.63 2.59 8.13
CA VAL A 229 -4.78 1.35 8.92
C VAL A 229 -6.25 0.94 9.03
N LEU A 230 -7.17 1.91 9.14
CA LEU A 230 -8.61 1.64 9.25
C LEU A 230 -9.23 1.23 7.91
N ILE A 231 -8.76 1.79 6.79
CA ILE A 231 -9.40 1.61 5.48
C ILE A 231 -8.73 0.47 4.67
N ALA A 232 -7.41 0.27 4.83
CA ALA A 232 -6.66 -0.71 4.04
C ALA A 232 -7.20 -2.16 4.12
N PRO A 233 -7.58 -2.69 5.27
CA PRO A 233 -8.09 -4.06 5.37
C PRO A 233 -9.28 -4.33 4.44
N PHE A 234 -10.16 -3.36 4.23
CA PHE A 234 -11.36 -3.54 3.40
C PHE A 234 -11.02 -3.80 1.93
N TRP A 235 -10.08 -3.06 1.33
CA TRP A 235 -9.70 -3.35 -0.05
C TRP A 235 -8.77 -4.56 -0.16
N LEU A 236 -7.93 -4.85 0.85
CA LEU A 236 -7.06 -6.03 0.86
C LEU A 236 -7.90 -7.32 0.89
N ILE A 237 -8.84 -7.42 1.85
CA ILE A 237 -9.75 -8.56 1.95
C ILE A 237 -10.55 -8.73 0.66
N ARG A 238 -11.11 -7.63 0.14
CA ARG A 238 -11.88 -7.65 -1.10
C ARG A 238 -11.03 -8.11 -2.28
N SER A 239 -9.77 -7.69 -2.37
CA SER A 239 -8.85 -8.09 -3.44
C SER A 239 -8.53 -9.58 -3.39
N ILE A 240 -8.27 -10.11 -2.20
CA ILE A 240 -8.04 -11.55 -1.99
C ILE A 240 -9.29 -12.33 -2.39
N THR A 241 -10.47 -11.90 -1.94
CA THR A 241 -11.75 -12.53 -2.31
C THR A 241 -11.95 -12.53 -3.82
N ASP A 242 -11.71 -11.40 -4.51
CA ASP A 242 -11.85 -11.29 -5.97
C ASP A 242 -10.87 -12.20 -6.73
N VAL A 243 -9.69 -12.45 -6.18
CA VAL A 243 -8.71 -13.38 -6.77
C VAL A 243 -9.14 -14.84 -6.56
N VAL A 244 -9.52 -15.21 -5.33
CA VAL A 244 -9.92 -16.58 -4.97
C VAL A 244 -11.21 -17.00 -5.70
N THR A 245 -12.19 -16.09 -5.80
CA THR A 245 -13.46 -16.37 -6.48
C THR A 245 -13.41 -16.23 -8.00
N GLY A 246 -12.29 -15.75 -8.55
CA GLY A 246 -12.17 -15.49 -9.99
C GLY A 246 -13.02 -14.29 -10.47
N THR A 247 -13.58 -13.50 -9.57
CA THR A 247 -14.51 -12.40 -9.90
C THR A 247 -13.81 -11.32 -10.74
N ARG A 248 -14.31 -11.08 -11.96
CA ARG A 248 -13.88 -9.98 -12.83
C ARG A 248 -14.86 -8.84 -12.75
N ARG A 249 -14.47 -7.75 -12.08
CA ARG A 249 -15.33 -6.56 -11.96
C ARG A 249 -15.20 -5.68 -13.19
N ALA A 250 -16.34 -5.14 -13.66
CA ALA A 250 -16.33 -4.16 -14.74
C ALA A 250 -15.67 -2.84 -14.28
N TRP A 251 -15.05 -2.15 -15.25
CA TRP A 251 -14.33 -0.88 -15.05
C TRP A 251 -15.25 0.31 -14.69
N ARG A 252 -16.58 0.18 -14.90
CA ARG A 252 -17.56 1.27 -14.77
C ARG A 252 -18.23 1.29 -13.41
#